data_f95daed474b4e29e6543113aeb905815
#
_entry.id   f95daed474b4e29e6543113aeb905815
#
_cell.length_a   1.000
_cell.length_b   1.000
_cell.length_c   1.000
_cell.angle_alpha   90.00
_cell.angle_beta   90.00
_cell.angle_gamma   90.00
#
_symmetry.space_group_name_H-M   'P 1'
#
loop_
_entity.id
_entity.type
_entity.pdbx_description
1 polymer ?
#
loop_
_entity_poly.entity_id
_entity_poly.type
_entity_poly.pdbx_seq_one_letter_code
_entity_poly.pdbx_strand_id
1 'polypeptide(L)'
;MKQIVDRACEVMAARFSHPLSVLDVARSVGVGERTLQKAFRACRGNTPREVLSEMRLSAMRRDLLSGRPGVSVTTAALNAGLCHLGRSSAAYKARYGEAPSVTLRSNSAG
;
A
#
# COMPACT_ATOMS: atom_id res chain seq x y z
N MET A 1 -3.92 13.78 18.32
CA MET A 1 -3.92 13.39 16.89
C MET A 1 -2.92 12.31 16.56
N LYS A 2 -1.75 12.34 17.17
CA LYS A 2 -0.74 11.30 16.93
C LYS A 2 -1.25 9.90 17.25
N GLN A 3 -2.01 9.73 18.33
CA GLN A 3 -2.57 8.44 18.72
C GLN A 3 -3.53 7.89 17.65
N ILE A 4 -4.33 8.76 17.06
CA ILE A 4 -5.25 8.37 15.99
C ILE A 4 -4.46 7.86 14.78
N VAL A 5 -3.40 8.59 14.40
CA VAL A 5 -2.55 8.21 13.28
C VAL A 5 -1.84 6.88 13.54
N ASP A 6 -1.27 6.70 14.72
CA ASP A 6 -0.57 5.48 15.09
C ASP A 6 -1.49 4.27 15.04
N ARG A 7 -2.70 4.40 15.61
CA ARG A 7 -3.69 3.30 15.60
C ARG A 7 -4.17 3.01 14.18
N ALA A 8 -4.39 4.05 13.39
CA ALA A 8 -4.79 3.88 12.00
C ALA A 8 -3.71 3.15 11.18
N CYS A 9 -2.45 3.50 11.39
CA CYS A 9 -1.34 2.83 10.71
C CYS A 9 -1.23 1.37 11.13
N GLU A 10 -1.51 1.04 12.38
CA GLU A 10 -1.54 -0.35 12.86
C GLU A 10 -2.64 -1.15 12.16
N VAL A 11 -3.83 -0.57 12.03
CA VAL A 11 -4.95 -1.22 11.31
C VAL A 11 -4.58 -1.45 9.85
N MET A 12 -4.02 -0.43 9.20
CA MET A 12 -3.59 -0.53 7.80
C MET A 12 -2.53 -1.61 7.62
N ALA A 13 -1.51 -1.61 8.47
CA ALA A 13 -0.41 -2.58 8.39
C ALA A 13 -0.91 -4.01 8.54
N ALA A 14 -1.91 -4.22 9.38
CA ALA A 14 -2.48 -5.56 9.61
C ALA A 14 -3.42 -6.01 8.49
N ARG A 15 -4.02 -5.09 7.75
CA ARG A 15 -5.14 -5.41 6.85
C ARG A 15 -5.00 -4.91 5.41
N PHE A 16 -3.87 -4.32 5.02
CA PHE A 16 -3.73 -3.71 3.69
C PHE A 16 -3.91 -4.72 2.54
N SER A 17 -3.60 -5.99 2.77
CA SER A 17 -3.71 -7.02 1.74
C SER A 17 -5.17 -7.43 1.46
N HIS A 18 -6.10 -6.98 2.29
CA HIS A 18 -7.53 -7.24 2.13
C HIS A 18 -8.23 -5.96 1.64
N PRO A 19 -9.48 -6.07 1.15
CA PRO A 19 -10.26 -4.88 0.83
C PRO A 19 -10.40 -4.02 2.10
N LEU A 20 -9.84 -2.83 2.05
CA LEU A 20 -9.84 -1.91 3.18
C LEU A 20 -9.97 -0.50 2.64
N SER A 21 -11.02 0.21 3.05
CA SER A 21 -11.23 1.61 2.67
C SER A 21 -10.76 2.54 3.79
N VAL A 22 -10.60 3.82 3.46
CA VAL A 22 -10.30 4.85 4.45
C VAL A 22 -11.44 4.92 5.48
N LEU A 23 -12.68 4.72 5.06
CA LEU A 23 -13.84 4.70 5.97
C LEU A 23 -13.72 3.55 6.97
N ASP A 24 -13.30 2.36 6.51
CA ASP A 24 -13.09 1.21 7.39
C ASP A 24 -12.03 1.50 8.45
N VAL A 25 -10.95 2.15 8.05
CA VAL A 25 -9.88 2.55 8.98
C VAL A 25 -10.40 3.54 10.00
N ALA A 26 -11.13 4.56 9.54
CA ALA A 26 -11.72 5.57 10.43
C ALA A 26 -12.65 4.93 11.46
N ARG A 27 -13.51 4.03 11.02
CA ARG A 27 -14.41 3.28 11.91
C ARG A 27 -13.66 2.45 12.92
N SER A 28 -12.58 1.81 12.51
CA SER A 28 -11.76 0.97 13.39
C SER A 28 -11.12 1.76 14.52
N VAL A 29 -10.79 3.03 14.28
CA VAL A 29 -10.19 3.90 15.32
C VAL A 29 -11.22 4.83 15.96
N GLY A 30 -12.49 4.73 15.58
CA GLY A 30 -13.59 5.45 16.24
C GLY A 30 -13.70 6.92 15.87
N VAL A 31 -13.28 7.33 14.69
CA VAL A 31 -13.39 8.72 14.24
C VAL A 31 -14.02 8.78 12.86
N GLY A 32 -14.44 9.98 12.44
CA GLY A 32 -14.91 10.21 11.07
C GLY A 32 -13.75 10.30 10.09
N GLU A 33 -14.03 10.10 8.80
CA GLU A 33 -13.02 10.22 7.76
C GLU A 33 -12.32 11.57 7.76
N ARG A 34 -13.08 12.64 7.94
CA ARG A 34 -12.53 14.00 7.93
C ARG A 34 -11.52 14.21 9.07
N THR A 35 -11.85 13.71 10.25
CA THR A 35 -10.96 13.78 11.40
C THR A 35 -9.68 12.99 11.14
N LEU A 36 -9.82 11.80 10.54
CA LEU A 36 -8.68 10.97 10.18
C LEU A 36 -7.77 11.68 9.19
N GLN A 37 -8.35 12.29 8.14
CA GLN A 37 -7.58 13.03 7.14
C GLN A 37 -6.82 14.19 7.76
N LYS A 38 -7.47 14.95 8.64
CA LYS A 38 -6.84 16.08 9.34
C LYS A 38 -5.67 15.61 10.20
N ALA A 39 -5.86 14.50 10.91
CA ALA A 39 -4.82 13.94 11.77
C ALA A 39 -3.60 13.51 10.94
N PHE A 40 -3.81 12.86 9.80
CA PHE A 40 -2.72 12.43 8.93
C PHE A 40 -1.96 13.62 8.35
N ARG A 41 -2.68 14.64 7.86
CA ARG A 41 -2.02 15.85 7.33
C ARG A 41 -1.20 16.56 8.39
N ALA A 42 -1.72 16.65 9.62
CA ALA A 42 -1.03 17.33 10.71
C ALA A 42 0.21 16.56 11.18
N CYS A 43 0.15 15.23 11.22
CA CYS A 43 1.22 14.41 11.78
C CYS A 43 2.21 13.90 10.75
N ARG A 44 1.77 13.66 9.51
CA ARG A 44 2.61 13.04 8.47
C ARG A 44 2.70 13.84 7.17
N GLY A 45 1.88 14.85 7.02
CA GLY A 45 1.86 15.66 5.80
C GLY A 45 1.27 14.96 4.58
N ASN A 46 0.59 13.82 4.77
CA ASN A 46 -0.05 13.07 3.68
C ASN A 46 -1.45 12.62 4.09
N THR A 47 -2.12 11.90 3.20
CA THR A 47 -3.49 11.41 3.45
C THR A 47 -3.45 9.94 3.87
N PRO A 48 -4.49 9.45 4.58
CA PRO A 48 -4.59 8.01 4.88
C PRO A 48 -4.55 7.14 3.64
N ARG A 49 -5.18 7.59 2.56
CA ARG A 49 -5.19 6.86 1.29
C ARG A 49 -3.79 6.70 0.70
N GLU A 50 -2.99 7.77 0.76
CA GLU A 50 -1.61 7.72 0.29
C GLU A 50 -0.77 6.75 1.10
N VAL A 51 -0.96 6.73 2.42
CA VAL A 51 -0.24 5.80 3.31
C VAL A 51 -0.61 4.36 2.99
N LEU A 52 -1.89 4.07 2.81
CA LEU A 52 -2.37 2.73 2.47
C LEU A 52 -1.81 2.28 1.12
N SER A 53 -1.83 3.18 0.13
CA SER A 53 -1.27 2.91 -1.19
C SER A 53 0.23 2.58 -1.11
N GLU A 54 0.98 3.33 -0.32
CA GLU A 54 2.42 3.07 -0.12
C GLU A 54 2.68 1.72 0.53
N MET A 55 1.87 1.33 1.50
CA MET A 55 2.00 0.02 2.14
C MET A 55 1.79 -1.11 1.13
N ARG A 56 0.79 -0.97 0.27
CA ARG A 56 0.48 -1.96 -0.77
C ARG A 56 1.58 -2.05 -1.82
N LEU A 57 2.05 -0.90 -2.30
CA LEU A 57 3.12 -0.87 -3.30
C LEU A 57 4.43 -1.43 -2.73
N SER A 58 4.74 -1.13 -1.47
CA SER A 58 5.92 -1.65 -0.79
C SER A 58 5.85 -3.18 -0.65
N ALA A 59 4.68 -3.71 -0.30
CA ALA A 59 4.47 -5.15 -0.20
C ALA A 59 4.61 -5.83 -1.56
N MET A 60 4.06 -5.21 -2.62
CA MET A 60 4.21 -5.69 -3.99
C MET A 60 5.69 -5.78 -4.38
N ARG A 61 6.45 -4.72 -4.09
CA ARG A 61 7.88 -4.67 -4.42
C ARG A 61 8.66 -5.77 -3.68
N ARG A 62 8.38 -5.96 -2.40
CA ARG A 62 9.05 -7.03 -1.63
C ARG A 62 8.79 -8.40 -2.23
N ASP A 63 7.57 -8.64 -2.70
CA ASP A 63 7.21 -9.90 -3.33
C ASP A 63 7.94 -10.09 -4.66
N LEU A 64 8.00 -9.04 -5.48
CA LEU A 64 8.73 -9.07 -6.76
C LEU A 64 10.22 -9.34 -6.57
N LEU A 65 10.79 -8.85 -5.47
CA LEU A 65 12.20 -9.04 -5.15
C LEU A 65 12.50 -10.32 -4.37
N SER A 66 11.47 -11.06 -3.98
CA SER A 66 11.61 -12.23 -3.10
C SER A 66 12.32 -13.41 -3.74
N GLY A 67 12.26 -13.52 -5.06
CA GLY A 67 12.81 -14.69 -5.77
C GLY A 67 11.99 -15.96 -5.58
N ARG A 68 10.79 -15.88 -4.99
CA ARG A 68 9.94 -17.05 -4.79
C ARG A 68 9.46 -17.62 -6.12
N PRO A 69 9.41 -18.94 -6.26
CA PRO A 69 8.87 -19.56 -7.49
C PRO A 69 7.42 -19.13 -7.72
N GLY A 70 7.09 -18.87 -8.97
CA GLY A 70 5.72 -18.53 -9.37
C GLY A 70 5.32 -17.07 -9.13
N VAL A 71 6.23 -16.24 -8.65
CA VAL A 71 5.94 -14.81 -8.49
C VAL A 71 5.77 -14.17 -9.86
N SER A 72 4.67 -13.42 -10.01
CA SER A 72 4.40 -12.63 -11.21
C SER A 72 3.95 -11.24 -10.78
N VAL A 73 3.92 -10.29 -11.73
CA VAL A 73 3.39 -8.95 -11.44
C VAL A 73 1.94 -9.05 -10.94
N THR A 74 1.13 -9.88 -11.59
CA THR A 74 -0.28 -10.05 -11.21
C THR A 74 -0.42 -10.62 -9.80
N THR A 75 0.29 -11.69 -9.47
CA THR A 75 0.19 -12.31 -8.15
C THR A 75 0.74 -11.39 -7.06
N ALA A 76 1.84 -10.69 -7.33
CA ALA A 76 2.41 -9.75 -6.37
C ALA A 76 1.44 -8.60 -6.07
N ALA A 77 0.77 -8.08 -7.10
CA ALA A 77 -0.22 -7.03 -6.93
C ALA A 77 -1.43 -7.50 -6.14
N LEU A 78 -1.98 -8.66 -6.49
CA LEU A 78 -3.16 -9.22 -5.80
C LEU A 78 -2.85 -9.53 -4.33
N ASN A 79 -1.70 -10.12 -4.05
CA ASN A 79 -1.29 -10.42 -2.67
C ASN A 79 -1.09 -9.17 -1.83
N ALA A 80 -0.77 -8.04 -2.48
CA ALA A 80 -0.62 -6.76 -1.81
C ALA A 80 -1.95 -6.00 -1.66
N GLY A 81 -3.07 -6.57 -2.14
CA GLY A 81 -4.37 -5.92 -2.04
C GLY A 81 -4.67 -4.95 -3.17
N LEU A 82 -3.92 -5.00 -4.27
CA LEU A 82 -4.10 -4.11 -5.42
C LEU A 82 -4.95 -4.81 -6.48
N CYS A 83 -6.15 -4.26 -6.73
CA CYS A 83 -7.14 -4.90 -7.62
C CYS A 83 -7.10 -4.35 -9.05
N HIS A 84 -6.53 -3.16 -9.27
CA HIS A 84 -6.50 -2.51 -10.57
C HIS A 84 -5.07 -2.48 -11.09
N LEU A 85 -4.72 -3.51 -11.85
CA LEU A 85 -3.33 -3.71 -12.28
C LEU A 85 -2.74 -2.54 -13.06
N GLY A 86 -3.52 -1.94 -13.95
CA GLY A 86 -3.06 -0.77 -14.72
C GLY A 86 -2.71 0.41 -13.84
N ARG A 87 -3.59 0.75 -12.91
CA ARG A 87 -3.35 1.85 -11.96
C ARG A 87 -2.19 1.54 -11.03
N SER A 88 -2.11 0.30 -10.57
CA SER A 88 -1.06 -0.14 -9.67
C SER A 88 0.31 -0.09 -10.34
N SER A 89 0.39 -0.49 -11.60
CA SER A 89 1.63 -0.44 -12.36
C SER A 89 2.10 1.00 -12.57
N ALA A 90 1.18 1.91 -12.88
CA ALA A 90 1.51 3.33 -13.03
C ALA A 90 1.97 3.95 -11.70
N ALA A 91 1.28 3.63 -10.61
CA ALA A 91 1.66 4.11 -9.28
C ALA A 91 3.01 3.55 -8.85
N TYR A 92 3.26 2.28 -9.14
CA TYR A 92 4.53 1.61 -8.85
C TYR A 92 5.68 2.32 -9.58
N LYS A 93 5.50 2.55 -10.88
CA LYS A 93 6.52 3.23 -11.68
C LYS A 93 6.80 4.65 -11.16
N ALA A 94 5.74 5.37 -10.80
CA ALA A 94 5.89 6.71 -10.24
C ALA A 94 6.68 6.69 -8.92
N ARG A 95 6.46 5.66 -8.10
CA ARG A 95 7.10 5.54 -6.77
C ARG A 95 8.54 5.05 -6.86
N TYR A 96 8.82 4.05 -7.71
CA TYR A 96 10.11 3.35 -7.72
C TYR A 96 10.94 3.60 -8.99
N GLY A 97 10.44 4.37 -9.94
CA GLY A 97 11.19 4.73 -11.14
C GLY A 97 11.26 3.65 -12.21
N GLU A 98 10.62 2.51 -12.00
CA GLU A 98 10.60 1.42 -12.98
C GLU A 98 9.28 0.67 -12.90
N ALA A 99 8.90 0.03 -14.00
CA ALA A 99 7.69 -0.80 -14.02
C ALA A 99 7.88 -2.06 -13.17
N PRO A 100 6.78 -2.62 -12.60
CA PRO A 100 6.89 -3.85 -11.82
C PRO A 100 7.54 -5.01 -12.56
N SER A 101 7.28 -5.13 -13.88
CA SER A 101 7.89 -6.17 -14.71
C SER A 101 9.41 -6.04 -14.80
N VAL A 102 9.92 -4.80 -14.75
CA VAL A 102 11.36 -4.54 -14.76
C VAL A 102 11.98 -5.00 -13.44
N THR A 103 11.34 -4.69 -12.31
CA THR A 103 11.80 -5.14 -11.00
C THR A 103 11.88 -6.67 -10.95
N LEU A 104 10.83 -7.34 -11.43
CA LEU A 104 10.76 -8.79 -11.41
C LEU A 104 11.85 -9.43 -12.29
N ARG A 105 12.05 -8.91 -13.49
CA ARG A 105 13.09 -9.42 -14.40
C ARG A 105 14.49 -9.23 -13.85
N SER A 106 14.76 -8.06 -13.27
CA SER A 106 16.07 -7.77 -12.70
C SER A 106 16.43 -8.75 -11.59
N ASN A 107 15.45 -9.11 -10.77
CA ASN A 107 15.65 -10.09 -9.70
C ASN A 107 15.83 -11.50 -10.26
N SER A 108 15.06 -11.87 -11.29
CA SER A 108 15.14 -13.19 -11.91
C SER A 108 16.46 -13.40 -12.64
N ALA A 109 17.04 -12.35 -13.21
CA ALA A 109 18.31 -12.43 -13.93
C ALA A 109 19.52 -12.58 -13.01
N GLY A 110 19.34 -12.20 -11.76
CA GLY A 110 20.38 -12.32 -10.76
C GLY A 110 20.33 -13.64 -10.05
#